data_8270fe9b0231c838e8a24ff8d133f342
#
_entry.id   8270fe9b0231c838e8a24ff8d133f342
#
_cell.length_a   1.000
_cell.length_b   1.000
_cell.length_c   1.000
_cell.angle_alpha   90.00
_cell.angle_beta   90.00
_cell.angle_gamma   90.00
#
_symmetry.space_group_name_H-M   'P 1'
#
loop_
_entity.id
_entity.type
_entity.pdbx_description
1 polymer ?
#
loop_
_entity_poly.entity_id
_entity_poly.type
_entity_poly.pdbx_seq_one_letter_code
_entity_poly.pdbx_strand_id
1 'polypeptide(L)'
;MFKVNIDKRILHFKQPTGTSRGVYTTRDIWLIRIEDLSTGRKGVGECAPLPDLSCDARPDYEDLLLKHCQTLEETEKINTRLLQPYPSILFGFETAMLNLNRDKLLFDTAFSRGEVGIPINGLVWMGNYEEMNRRMEEKIEQGYKCVKLKIGAIEFEKELNLIRNIRKRFSKDVIELRVDANGAFSIGDAPYTVSYTHLTLPT
;
A
#
# COMPACT_ATOMS: atom_id res chain seq x y z
N MET A 1 5.10 -32.40 -5.28
CA MET A 1 3.68 -32.42 -4.85
C MET A 1 3.49 -31.37 -3.78
N PHE A 2 2.59 -30.42 -4.04
CA PHE A 2 2.30 -29.35 -3.08
C PHE A 2 1.08 -29.67 -2.23
N LYS A 3 1.13 -29.23 -0.96
CA LYS A 3 -0.02 -29.13 -0.08
C LYS A 3 -0.23 -27.64 0.22
N VAL A 4 -1.46 -27.15 0.03
CA VAL A 4 -1.79 -25.75 0.18
C VAL A 4 -2.84 -25.58 1.28
N ASN A 5 -2.56 -24.76 2.27
CA ASN A 5 -3.48 -24.44 3.35
C ASN A 5 -3.73 -22.94 3.39
N ILE A 6 -4.93 -22.56 3.79
CA ILE A 6 -5.35 -21.15 3.98
C ILE A 6 -5.57 -20.91 5.47
N ASP A 7 -5.08 -19.76 5.94
CA ASP A 7 -5.26 -19.28 7.30
C ASP A 7 -5.84 -17.85 7.22
N LYS A 8 -7.17 -17.71 7.39
CA LYS A 8 -7.83 -16.40 7.41
C LYS A 8 -7.57 -15.70 8.72
N ARG A 9 -7.24 -14.41 8.64
CA ARG A 9 -7.07 -13.53 9.79
C ARG A 9 -7.78 -12.22 9.60
N ILE A 10 -8.28 -11.67 10.67
CA ILE A 10 -8.83 -10.33 10.74
C ILE A 10 -7.83 -9.46 11.50
N LEU A 11 -7.22 -8.52 10.79
CA LEU A 11 -6.33 -7.53 11.40
C LEU A 11 -7.17 -6.34 11.88
N HIS A 12 -6.90 -5.87 13.09
CA HIS A 12 -7.52 -4.67 13.65
C HIS A 12 -6.55 -3.50 13.55
N PHE A 13 -6.99 -2.40 12.94
CA PHE A 13 -6.18 -1.19 12.92
C PHE A 13 -6.07 -0.60 14.33
N LYS A 14 -4.89 -0.12 14.71
CA LYS A 14 -4.68 0.59 16.00
C LYS A 14 -5.51 1.88 16.09
N GLN A 15 -5.79 2.50 14.95
CA GLN A 15 -6.66 3.65 14.78
C GLN A 15 -7.45 3.46 13.49
N PRO A 16 -8.70 3.95 13.41
CA PRO A 16 -9.46 3.92 12.17
C PRO A 16 -8.66 4.57 11.04
N THR A 17 -8.62 3.91 9.88
CA THR A 17 -7.87 4.36 8.72
C THR A 17 -8.82 4.86 7.66
N GLY A 18 -8.80 6.16 7.39
CA GLY A 18 -9.59 6.80 6.35
C GLY A 18 -8.92 6.67 4.98
N THR A 19 -9.74 6.44 3.95
CA THR A 19 -9.35 6.49 2.53
C THR A 19 -10.35 7.35 1.78
N SER A 20 -10.12 7.60 0.49
CA SER A 20 -11.13 8.26 -0.37
C SER A 20 -12.43 7.44 -0.54
N ARG A 21 -12.45 6.17 -0.12
CA ARG A 21 -13.59 5.26 -0.25
C ARG A 21 -14.32 5.00 1.05
N GLY A 22 -13.72 5.25 2.20
CA GLY A 22 -14.33 5.00 3.50
C GLY A 22 -13.33 4.91 4.64
N VAL A 23 -13.83 4.57 5.81
CA VAL A 23 -13.04 4.38 7.03
C VAL A 23 -13.04 2.91 7.40
N TYR A 24 -11.86 2.34 7.57
CA TYR A 24 -11.66 0.94 7.89
C TYR A 24 -11.13 0.80 9.32
N THR A 25 -11.69 -0.13 10.07
CA THR A 25 -11.24 -0.52 11.41
C THR A 25 -10.61 -1.90 11.44
N THR A 26 -10.91 -2.71 10.42
CA THR A 26 -10.40 -4.07 10.25
C THR A 26 -9.96 -4.31 8.81
N ARG A 27 -9.15 -5.34 8.60
CA ARG A 27 -8.76 -5.84 7.29
C ARG A 27 -8.69 -7.37 7.33
N ASP A 28 -9.43 -8.02 6.46
CA ASP A 28 -9.32 -9.45 6.24
C ASP A 28 -8.08 -9.74 5.40
N ILE A 29 -7.34 -10.76 5.80
CA ILE A 29 -6.24 -11.33 5.03
C ILE A 29 -6.32 -12.85 5.03
N TRP A 30 -5.79 -13.47 3.99
CA TRP A 30 -5.66 -14.92 3.88
C TRP A 30 -4.20 -15.25 3.65
N LEU A 31 -3.59 -15.96 4.61
CA LEU A 31 -2.25 -16.48 4.46
C LEU A 31 -2.32 -17.82 3.71
N ILE A 32 -1.68 -17.88 2.55
CA ILE A 32 -1.48 -19.13 1.81
C ILE A 32 -0.20 -19.76 2.30
N ARG A 33 -0.27 -21.02 2.72
CA ARG A 33 0.88 -21.82 3.13
C ARG A 33 1.04 -22.96 2.15
N ILE A 34 2.13 -22.95 1.37
CA ILE A 34 2.50 -24.01 0.45
C ILE A 34 3.58 -24.87 1.10
N GLU A 35 3.39 -26.17 1.11
CA GLU A 35 4.39 -27.15 1.52
C GLU A 35 4.71 -28.05 0.33
N ASP A 36 5.98 -28.11 -0.04
CA ASP A 36 6.47 -29.11 -1.00
C ASP A 36 6.75 -30.40 -0.25
N LEU A 37 5.89 -31.39 -0.44
CA LEU A 37 5.97 -32.69 0.24
C LEU A 37 7.20 -33.49 -0.15
N SER A 38 7.86 -33.18 -1.26
CA SER A 38 9.07 -33.90 -1.69
C SER A 38 10.33 -33.38 -0.97
N THR A 39 10.34 -32.10 -0.60
CA THR A 39 11.51 -31.47 0.03
C THR A 39 11.25 -31.05 1.48
N GLY A 40 10.00 -31.03 1.94
CA GLY A 40 9.58 -30.51 3.23
C GLY A 40 9.66 -28.98 3.35
N ARG A 41 10.00 -28.27 2.27
CA ARG A 41 10.09 -26.81 2.26
C ARG A 41 8.70 -26.19 2.38
N LYS A 42 8.64 -25.01 3.03
CA LYS A 42 7.41 -24.28 3.26
C LYS A 42 7.55 -22.83 2.80
N GLY A 43 6.53 -22.35 2.10
CA GLY A 43 6.42 -20.96 1.68
C GLY A 43 5.10 -20.35 2.16
N VAL A 44 5.13 -19.05 2.43
CA VAL A 44 3.95 -18.28 2.88
C VAL A 44 3.80 -17.05 2.00
N GLY A 45 2.57 -16.82 1.51
CA GLY A 45 2.16 -15.62 0.82
C GLY A 45 0.89 -15.06 1.45
N GLU A 46 0.61 -13.79 1.19
CA GLU A 46 -0.57 -13.10 1.72
C GLU A 46 -1.47 -12.64 0.59
N CYS A 47 -2.75 -12.99 0.68
CA CYS A 47 -3.83 -12.45 -0.12
C CYS A 47 -4.59 -11.44 0.74
N ALA A 48 -4.59 -10.17 0.35
CA ALA A 48 -5.15 -9.11 1.17
C ALA A 48 -5.91 -8.07 0.34
N PRO A 49 -6.99 -8.45 -0.33
CA PRO A 49 -7.81 -7.49 -1.06
C PRO A 49 -8.37 -6.46 -0.08
N LEU A 50 -8.40 -5.20 -0.50
CA LEU A 50 -8.99 -4.14 0.30
C LEU A 50 -10.42 -3.89 -0.20
N PRO A 51 -11.45 -3.99 0.66
CA PRO A 51 -12.82 -3.70 0.29
C PRO A 51 -12.94 -2.35 -0.42
N ASP A 52 -13.82 -2.23 -1.41
CA ASP A 52 -14.10 -1.02 -2.20
C ASP A 52 -12.93 -0.46 -3.03
N LEU A 53 -11.73 -1.03 -2.91
CA LEU A 53 -10.53 -0.58 -3.62
C LEU A 53 -9.93 -1.66 -4.52
N SER A 54 -9.82 -2.90 -4.06
CA SER A 54 -9.28 -4.00 -4.86
C SER A 54 -10.34 -4.53 -5.81
N CYS A 55 -10.00 -4.69 -7.09
CA CYS A 55 -10.93 -5.18 -8.11
C CYS A 55 -11.40 -6.63 -7.88
N ASP A 56 -10.64 -7.38 -7.09
CA ASP A 56 -10.94 -8.77 -6.71
C ASP A 56 -11.48 -8.91 -5.28
N ALA A 57 -11.79 -7.81 -4.58
CA ALA A 57 -12.52 -7.84 -3.32
C ALA A 57 -14.00 -8.18 -3.56
N ARG A 58 -14.36 -9.46 -3.42
CA ARG A 58 -15.67 -10.03 -3.79
C ARG A 58 -16.26 -10.82 -2.62
N PRO A 59 -17.60 -10.95 -2.56
CA PRO A 59 -18.25 -11.79 -1.53
C PRO A 59 -17.81 -13.26 -1.56
N ASP A 60 -17.54 -13.80 -2.75
CA ASP A 60 -17.12 -15.19 -3.00
C ASP A 60 -15.57 -15.37 -3.01
N TYR A 61 -14.84 -14.42 -2.45
CA TYR A 61 -13.35 -14.38 -2.50
C TYR A 61 -12.72 -15.64 -1.92
N GLU A 62 -13.21 -16.11 -0.78
CA GLU A 62 -12.66 -17.29 -0.09
C GLU A 62 -12.90 -18.58 -0.88
N ASP A 63 -14.07 -18.73 -1.48
CA ASP A 63 -14.39 -19.88 -2.35
C ASP A 63 -13.50 -19.92 -3.60
N LEU A 64 -13.28 -18.74 -4.21
CA LEU A 64 -12.35 -18.61 -5.33
C LEU A 64 -10.93 -18.96 -4.92
N LEU A 65 -10.47 -18.46 -3.79
CA LEU A 65 -9.15 -18.76 -3.27
C LEU A 65 -8.96 -20.26 -3.03
N LEU A 66 -9.92 -20.92 -2.38
CA LEU A 66 -9.92 -22.37 -2.16
C LEU A 66 -9.83 -23.16 -3.47
N LYS A 67 -10.64 -22.78 -4.47
CA LYS A 67 -10.60 -23.40 -5.80
C LYS A 67 -9.22 -23.27 -6.45
N HIS A 68 -8.60 -22.10 -6.37
CA HIS A 68 -7.27 -21.89 -6.93
C HIS A 68 -6.16 -22.62 -6.14
N CYS A 69 -6.33 -22.80 -4.84
CA CYS A 69 -5.43 -23.64 -4.03
C CYS A 69 -5.48 -25.11 -4.51
N GLN A 70 -6.68 -25.65 -4.73
CA GLN A 70 -6.85 -27.00 -5.29
C GLN A 70 -6.17 -27.14 -6.66
N THR A 71 -6.38 -26.15 -7.55
CA THR A 71 -5.74 -26.15 -8.87
C THR A 71 -4.20 -26.12 -8.75
N LEU A 72 -3.65 -25.38 -7.78
CA LEU A 72 -2.21 -25.34 -7.55
C LEU A 72 -1.68 -26.69 -7.02
N GLU A 73 -2.41 -27.36 -6.13
CA GLU A 73 -2.05 -28.71 -5.66
C GLU A 73 -2.04 -29.73 -6.81
N GLU A 74 -3.06 -29.69 -7.69
CA GLU A 74 -3.19 -30.63 -8.81
C GLU A 74 -2.15 -30.42 -9.91
N THR A 75 -1.86 -29.15 -10.24
CA THR A 75 -1.01 -28.80 -11.38
C THR A 75 0.42 -28.46 -11.03
N GLU A 76 0.70 -28.17 -9.76
CA GLU A 76 1.98 -27.66 -9.23
C GLU A 76 2.46 -26.37 -9.93
N LYS A 77 1.57 -25.65 -10.61
CA LYS A 77 1.88 -24.48 -11.39
C LYS A 77 0.88 -23.35 -11.14
N ILE A 78 1.41 -22.14 -10.99
CA ILE A 78 0.58 -20.94 -10.98
C ILE A 78 0.15 -20.61 -12.42
N ASN A 79 -1.15 -20.63 -12.66
CA ASN A 79 -1.70 -20.17 -13.93
C ASN A 79 -1.95 -18.66 -13.87
N THR A 80 -0.94 -17.87 -14.23
CA THR A 80 -0.99 -16.40 -14.17
C THR A 80 -2.10 -15.82 -15.04
N ARG A 81 -2.39 -16.44 -16.20
CA ARG A 81 -3.47 -15.98 -17.08
C ARG A 81 -4.85 -16.16 -16.44
N LEU A 82 -5.08 -17.29 -15.78
CA LEU A 82 -6.33 -17.56 -15.07
C LEU A 82 -6.50 -16.64 -13.84
N LEU A 83 -5.40 -16.29 -13.18
CA LEU A 83 -5.37 -15.46 -11.98
C LEU A 83 -5.29 -13.95 -12.27
N GLN A 84 -5.10 -13.54 -13.52
CA GLN A 84 -5.04 -12.13 -13.90
C GLN A 84 -6.24 -11.28 -13.39
N PRO A 85 -7.49 -11.78 -13.36
CA PRO A 85 -8.62 -11.05 -12.78
C PRO A 85 -8.58 -10.97 -11.23
N TYR A 86 -7.69 -11.69 -10.58
CA TYR A 86 -7.58 -11.84 -9.12
C TYR A 86 -6.17 -11.49 -8.62
N PRO A 87 -5.75 -10.21 -8.73
CA PRO A 87 -4.36 -9.82 -8.49
C PRO A 87 -3.89 -10.07 -7.06
N SER A 88 -4.77 -9.99 -6.06
CA SER A 88 -4.38 -10.30 -4.67
C SER A 88 -4.14 -11.80 -4.46
N ILE A 89 -4.88 -12.67 -5.14
CA ILE A 89 -4.66 -14.12 -5.13
C ILE A 89 -3.36 -14.46 -5.86
N LEU A 90 -3.17 -13.89 -7.05
CA LEU A 90 -1.93 -14.07 -7.83
C LEU A 90 -0.71 -13.66 -7.01
N PHE A 91 -0.73 -12.48 -6.41
CA PHE A 91 0.36 -11.99 -5.56
C PHE A 91 0.64 -12.94 -4.38
N GLY A 92 -0.42 -13.44 -3.72
CA GLY A 92 -0.29 -14.39 -2.62
C GLY A 92 0.39 -15.69 -3.06
N PHE A 93 0.02 -16.25 -4.20
CA PHE A 93 0.65 -17.46 -4.73
C PHE A 93 2.09 -17.25 -5.18
N GLU A 94 2.36 -16.17 -5.93
CA GLU A 94 3.72 -15.84 -6.37
C GLU A 94 4.65 -15.60 -5.18
N THR A 95 4.22 -14.85 -4.18
CA THR A 95 5.02 -14.61 -2.97
C THR A 95 5.23 -15.88 -2.15
N ALA A 96 4.22 -16.77 -2.05
CA ALA A 96 4.39 -18.07 -1.39
C ALA A 96 5.41 -18.94 -2.11
N MET A 97 5.37 -19.01 -3.44
CA MET A 97 6.34 -19.78 -4.24
C MET A 97 7.74 -19.20 -4.16
N LEU A 98 7.89 -17.88 -4.18
CA LEU A 98 9.19 -17.23 -3.97
C LEU A 98 9.73 -17.50 -2.57
N ASN A 99 8.86 -17.46 -1.56
CA ASN A 99 9.24 -17.78 -0.18
C ASN A 99 9.60 -19.26 0.01
N LEU A 100 8.96 -20.18 -0.71
CA LEU A 100 9.29 -21.60 -0.74
C LEU A 100 10.72 -21.84 -1.24
N ASN A 101 11.16 -21.05 -2.22
CA ASN A 101 12.45 -21.19 -2.91
C ASN A 101 13.53 -20.21 -2.40
N ARG A 102 13.42 -19.74 -1.16
CA ARG A 102 14.18 -18.61 -0.60
C ARG A 102 15.64 -18.92 -0.19
N ASP A 103 16.32 -19.87 -0.78
CA ASP A 103 17.73 -20.17 -0.45
C ASP A 103 18.67 -19.00 -0.78
N LYS A 104 18.19 -18.02 -1.54
CA LYS A 104 18.92 -16.80 -1.92
C LYS A 104 18.02 -15.57 -1.78
N LEU A 105 18.63 -14.43 -1.57
CA LEU A 105 17.93 -13.15 -1.67
C LEU A 105 17.36 -13.02 -3.10
N LEU A 106 16.09 -12.62 -3.22
CA LEU A 106 15.44 -12.43 -4.52
C LEU A 106 16.16 -11.34 -5.34
N PHE A 107 16.58 -10.28 -4.66
CA PHE A 107 17.40 -9.22 -5.20
C PHE A 107 18.63 -9.05 -4.29
N ASP A 108 19.80 -9.38 -4.78
CA ASP A 108 21.06 -9.23 -4.04
C ASP A 108 21.57 -7.79 -4.18
N THR A 109 21.07 -6.92 -3.32
CA THR A 109 21.43 -5.50 -3.23
C THR A 109 21.93 -5.16 -1.83
N ALA A 110 22.65 -4.06 -1.69
CA ALA A 110 23.08 -3.57 -0.38
C ALA A 110 21.88 -3.34 0.57
N PHE A 111 20.74 -2.90 0.03
CA PHE A 111 19.51 -2.74 0.82
C PHE A 111 18.95 -4.09 1.31
N SER A 112 18.82 -5.08 0.43
CA SER A 112 18.29 -6.41 0.80
C SER A 112 19.20 -7.17 1.77
N ARG A 113 20.50 -6.87 1.77
CA ARG A 113 21.45 -7.36 2.77
C ARG A 113 21.45 -6.58 4.08
N GLY A 114 20.67 -5.48 4.17
CA GLY A 114 20.61 -4.62 5.36
C GLY A 114 21.82 -3.72 5.55
N GLU A 115 22.64 -3.51 4.54
CA GLU A 115 23.86 -2.69 4.57
C GLU A 115 23.56 -1.20 4.42
N VAL A 116 22.49 -0.83 3.71
CA VAL A 116 22.06 0.54 3.47
C VAL A 116 20.55 0.67 3.61
N GLY A 117 20.09 1.88 3.98
CA GLY A 117 18.66 2.23 3.99
C GLY A 117 18.17 2.71 2.63
N ILE A 118 16.85 2.71 2.43
CA ILE A 118 16.19 3.37 1.31
C ILE A 118 15.57 4.68 1.83
N PRO A 119 15.81 5.83 1.17
CA PRO A 119 15.13 7.08 1.52
C PRO A 119 13.62 6.95 1.37
N ILE A 120 12.87 7.35 2.40
CA ILE A 120 11.41 7.37 2.39
C ILE A 120 10.89 8.76 2.75
N ASN A 121 9.68 9.08 2.30
CA ASN A 121 9.01 10.30 2.73
C ASN A 121 8.31 10.13 4.10
N GLY A 122 8.23 11.20 4.87
CA GLY A 122 7.28 11.33 5.96
C GLY A 122 5.86 11.43 5.40
N LEU A 123 4.93 10.59 5.86
CA LEU A 123 3.54 10.63 5.42
C LEU A 123 2.68 11.43 6.40
N VAL A 124 1.98 12.44 5.90
CA VAL A 124 0.90 13.14 6.57
C VAL A 124 -0.42 12.60 6.05
N TRP A 125 -1.04 11.73 6.85
CA TRP A 125 -2.31 11.10 6.51
C TRP A 125 -3.47 12.10 6.60
N MET A 126 -4.57 11.80 5.89
CA MET A 126 -5.80 12.58 5.93
C MET A 126 -6.31 12.78 7.37
N GLY A 127 -6.88 13.93 7.63
CA GLY A 127 -7.45 14.33 8.92
C GLY A 127 -8.07 15.72 8.79
N ASN A 128 -8.48 16.31 9.90
CA ASN A 128 -8.82 17.73 9.92
C ASN A 128 -7.53 18.59 9.81
N TYR A 129 -7.72 19.90 9.65
CA TYR A 129 -6.61 20.84 9.45
C TYR A 129 -5.58 20.77 10.58
N GLU A 130 -6.04 20.77 11.83
CA GLU A 130 -5.20 20.77 13.04
C GLU A 130 -4.38 19.49 13.15
N GLU A 131 -5.01 18.35 12.88
CA GLU A 131 -4.33 17.05 12.88
C GLU A 131 -3.28 16.95 11.79
N MET A 132 -3.60 17.40 10.58
CA MET A 132 -2.66 17.37 9.46
C MET A 132 -1.46 18.30 9.73
N ASN A 133 -1.73 19.50 10.27
CA ASN A 133 -0.66 20.44 10.65
C ASN A 133 0.26 19.84 11.73
N ARG A 134 -0.30 19.26 12.79
CA ARG A 134 0.48 18.61 13.84
C ARG A 134 1.32 17.44 13.31
N ARG A 135 0.72 16.54 12.53
CA ARG A 135 1.43 15.41 11.91
C ARG A 135 2.57 15.87 10.99
N MET A 136 2.36 16.97 10.30
CA MET A 136 3.39 17.57 9.47
C MET A 136 4.57 18.09 10.29
N GLU A 137 4.31 18.86 11.36
CA GLU A 137 5.36 19.33 12.27
C GLU A 137 6.15 18.15 12.84
N GLU A 138 5.47 17.10 13.31
CA GLU A 138 6.12 15.88 13.81
C GLU A 138 7.07 15.25 12.77
N LYS A 139 6.68 15.22 11.48
CA LYS A 139 7.55 14.67 10.42
C LYS A 139 8.78 15.54 10.16
N ILE A 140 8.62 16.85 10.23
CA ILE A 140 9.73 17.79 10.09
C ILE A 140 10.70 17.65 11.28
N GLU A 141 10.19 17.60 12.51
CA GLU A 141 10.98 17.40 13.72
C GLU A 141 11.72 16.05 13.73
N GLN A 142 11.11 14.99 13.16
CA GLN A 142 11.74 13.69 12.94
C GLN A 142 12.86 13.73 11.89
N GLY A 143 13.08 14.87 11.21
CA GLY A 143 14.15 15.06 10.24
C GLY A 143 13.88 14.56 8.84
N TYR A 144 12.61 14.27 8.48
CA TYR A 144 12.27 13.93 7.12
C TYR A 144 12.58 15.09 6.16
N LYS A 145 13.30 14.78 5.07
CA LYS A 145 13.64 15.73 4.00
C LYS A 145 12.61 15.77 2.89
N CYS A 146 11.70 14.81 2.87
CA CYS A 146 10.54 14.74 1.98
C CYS A 146 9.29 14.46 2.80
N VAL A 147 8.24 15.28 2.64
CA VAL A 147 6.94 15.09 3.29
C VAL A 147 5.85 14.96 2.24
N LYS A 148 5.05 13.90 2.33
CA LYS A 148 3.92 13.64 1.45
C LYS A 148 2.61 13.90 2.19
N LEU A 149 1.82 14.87 1.71
CA LEU A 149 0.49 15.19 2.24
C LEU A 149 -0.58 14.48 1.41
N LYS A 150 -1.51 13.82 2.08
CA LYS A 150 -2.76 13.36 1.46
C LYS A 150 -3.72 14.54 1.41
N ILE A 151 -4.20 14.90 0.21
CA ILE A 151 -5.10 16.02 -0.04
C ILE A 151 -6.44 15.56 -0.64
N GLY A 152 -7.44 16.44 -0.67
CA GLY A 152 -8.77 16.14 -1.20
C GLY A 152 -9.76 15.59 -0.16
N ALA A 153 -9.43 15.68 1.14
CA ALA A 153 -10.30 15.27 2.23
C ALA A 153 -11.02 16.42 2.94
N ILE A 154 -10.46 17.62 2.85
CA ILE A 154 -11.00 18.88 3.41
C ILE A 154 -11.09 19.94 2.33
N GLU A 155 -11.59 21.14 2.68
CA GLU A 155 -11.63 22.25 1.74
C GLU A 155 -10.25 22.54 1.16
N PHE A 156 -10.16 22.63 -0.16
CA PHE A 156 -8.90 22.80 -0.89
C PHE A 156 -8.07 24.01 -0.44
N GLU A 157 -8.72 25.14 -0.12
CA GLU A 157 -8.02 26.33 0.39
C GLU A 157 -7.34 26.09 1.74
N LYS A 158 -7.91 25.24 2.61
CA LYS A 158 -7.28 24.84 3.87
C LYS A 158 -6.04 23.99 3.61
N GLU A 159 -6.10 23.08 2.64
CA GLU A 159 -4.96 22.26 2.21
C GLU A 159 -3.85 23.13 1.61
N LEU A 160 -4.20 24.09 0.75
CA LEU A 160 -3.25 25.07 0.22
C LEU A 160 -2.57 25.89 1.33
N ASN A 161 -3.32 26.29 2.36
CA ASN A 161 -2.74 27.01 3.50
C ASN A 161 -1.72 26.18 4.27
N LEU A 162 -1.95 24.87 4.44
CA LEU A 162 -0.93 23.96 5.01
C LEU A 162 0.35 23.99 4.17
N ILE A 163 0.23 23.81 2.86
CA ILE A 163 1.36 23.80 1.93
C ILE A 163 2.11 25.16 1.97
N ARG A 164 1.37 26.27 1.90
CA ARG A 164 1.94 27.63 1.98
C ARG A 164 2.68 27.87 3.30
N ASN A 165 2.16 27.39 4.42
CA ASN A 165 2.81 27.53 5.72
C ASN A 165 4.12 26.77 5.79
N ILE A 166 4.20 25.56 5.20
CA ILE A 166 5.45 24.83 5.07
C ILE A 166 6.44 25.65 4.24
N ARG A 167 6.04 26.12 3.07
CA ARG A 167 6.92 26.85 2.14
C ARG A 167 7.40 28.19 2.68
N LYS A 168 6.63 28.86 3.56
CA LYS A 168 7.10 30.06 4.28
C LYS A 168 8.26 29.75 5.23
N ARG A 169 8.32 28.53 5.78
CA ARG A 169 9.34 28.14 6.78
C ARG A 169 10.52 27.42 6.14
N PHE A 170 10.27 26.65 5.08
CA PHE A 170 11.28 25.79 4.46
C PHE A 170 11.25 25.95 2.95
N SER A 171 12.39 26.28 2.36
CA SER A 171 12.56 26.30 0.91
C SER A 171 12.45 24.88 0.31
N LYS A 172 12.32 24.81 -1.00
CA LYS A 172 12.33 23.54 -1.74
C LYS A 172 13.63 22.75 -1.57
N ASP A 173 14.74 23.45 -1.35
CA ASP A 173 16.07 22.84 -1.17
C ASP A 173 16.23 22.21 0.21
N VAL A 174 15.38 22.59 1.17
CA VAL A 174 15.39 22.06 2.54
C VAL A 174 14.42 20.90 2.69
N ILE A 175 13.18 21.05 2.18
CA ILE A 175 12.12 20.03 2.26
C ILE A 175 11.43 19.88 0.93
N GLU A 176 11.47 18.66 0.36
CA GLU A 176 10.62 18.25 -0.75
C GLU A 176 9.19 18.04 -0.25
N LEU A 177 8.21 18.68 -0.89
CA LEU A 177 6.79 18.44 -0.64
C LEU A 177 6.19 17.64 -1.78
N ARG A 178 5.47 16.59 -1.42
CA ARG A 178 4.62 15.80 -2.32
C ARG A 178 3.18 15.90 -1.88
N VAL A 179 2.26 15.93 -2.84
CA VAL A 179 0.82 15.86 -2.58
C VAL A 179 0.22 14.67 -3.32
N ASP A 180 -0.79 14.04 -2.72
CA ASP A 180 -1.46 12.88 -3.28
C ASP A 180 -2.96 12.98 -2.98
N ALA A 181 -3.74 13.23 -4.02
CA ALA A 181 -5.19 13.39 -3.94
C ALA A 181 -5.95 12.06 -3.99
N ASN A 182 -5.31 10.96 -4.35
CA ASN A 182 -5.96 9.64 -4.47
C ASN A 182 -7.27 9.65 -5.28
N GLY A 183 -7.34 10.47 -6.35
CA GLY A 183 -8.54 10.60 -7.20
C GLY A 183 -9.69 11.35 -6.55
N ALA A 184 -9.45 12.19 -5.54
CA ALA A 184 -10.49 12.95 -4.84
C ALA A 184 -11.08 14.10 -5.67
N PHE A 185 -10.35 14.61 -6.67
CA PHE A 185 -10.81 15.72 -7.51
C PHE A 185 -11.53 15.22 -8.77
N SER A 186 -12.53 15.96 -9.20
CA SER A 186 -13.17 15.73 -10.48
C SER A 186 -12.20 16.04 -11.64
N ILE A 187 -12.51 15.53 -12.84
CA ILE A 187 -11.71 15.81 -14.05
C ILE A 187 -11.69 17.33 -14.32
N GLY A 188 -12.78 18.06 -14.00
CA GLY A 188 -12.87 19.50 -14.17
C GLY A 188 -12.01 20.28 -13.18
N ASP A 189 -11.91 19.81 -11.93
CA ASP A 189 -11.19 20.50 -10.86
C ASP A 189 -9.69 20.17 -10.84
N ALA A 190 -9.32 18.99 -11.34
CA ALA A 190 -7.94 18.50 -11.29
C ALA A 190 -6.92 19.48 -11.92
N PRO A 191 -7.15 20.10 -13.11
CA PRO A 191 -6.21 21.05 -13.70
C PRO A 191 -6.00 22.30 -12.81
N TYR A 192 -7.08 22.81 -12.21
CA TYR A 192 -7.01 23.93 -11.27
C TYR A 192 -6.17 23.56 -10.04
N THR A 193 -6.46 22.42 -9.43
CA THR A 193 -5.77 21.93 -8.23
C THR A 193 -4.28 21.73 -8.49
N VAL A 194 -3.92 21.09 -9.61
CA VAL A 194 -2.51 20.89 -10.00
C VAL A 194 -1.81 22.24 -10.21
N SER A 195 -2.47 23.19 -10.88
CA SER A 195 -1.92 24.53 -11.09
C SER A 195 -1.53 25.20 -9.78
N TYR A 196 -2.39 25.14 -8.77
CA TYR A 196 -2.11 25.74 -7.46
C TYR A 196 -1.06 24.98 -6.64
N THR A 197 -1.01 23.67 -6.72
CA THR A 197 -0.09 22.86 -5.89
C THR A 197 1.31 22.72 -6.49
N HIS A 198 1.44 22.80 -7.82
CA HIS A 198 2.71 22.54 -8.52
C HIS A 198 3.25 23.74 -9.29
N LEU A 199 2.36 24.58 -9.84
CA LEU A 199 2.75 25.66 -10.73
C LEU A 199 2.74 27.06 -10.10
N THR A 200 1.95 27.27 -9.04
CA THR A 200 1.78 28.61 -8.41
C THR A 200 2.51 28.74 -7.08
N LEU A 201 2.88 27.65 -6.45
CA LEU A 201 3.72 27.72 -5.24
C LEU A 201 5.17 27.97 -5.65
N PRO A 202 5.90 28.87 -4.96
CA PRO A 202 7.33 29.04 -5.18
C PRO A 202 8.01 27.69 -5.01
N THR A 203 8.50 27.16 -6.11
CA THR A 203 9.21 25.89 -6.15
C THR A 203 10.66 26.08 -5.71
#